data_aaf26e9bf288b6215bd6c3ee7a3f3812
#
_entry.id   aaf26e9bf288b6215bd6c3ee7a3f3812
#
_cell.length_a   1.000
_cell.length_b   1.000
_cell.length_c   1.000
_cell.angle_alpha   90.00
_cell.angle_beta   90.00
_cell.angle_gamma   90.00
#
_symmetry.space_group_name_H-M   'P 1'
#
loop_
_entity.id
_entity.type
_entity.pdbx_description
1 polymer ?
#
loop_
_entity_poly.entity_id
_entity_poly.type
_entity_poly.pdbx_seq_one_letter_code
_entity_poly.pdbx_strand_id
1 'polypeptide(L)'
;MWKTWFFDGDRNLFDELIEIVKGYEFKQRFISHEKVNSKGEVKPHFHILCEMENVKPWNSMTAHLIRIYKLKEKNKELNKDHKGSGGYRCYGASDKDVYTPDKFTRYIAKDGDIWGDIPAGELEKIIKEATKKEDDRNWNEKLCVAISEKS
;
A
#
# COMPACT_ATOMS: atom_id res chain seq x y z
N MET A 1 12.00 4.85 12.91
CA MET A 1 11.74 5.28 11.52
C MET A 1 10.61 4.45 10.91
N TRP A 2 9.94 5.03 9.97
CA TRP A 2 8.86 4.37 9.24
C TRP A 2 9.22 4.24 7.77
N LYS A 3 8.99 3.08 7.19
CA LYS A 3 9.24 2.84 5.76
C LYS A 3 8.03 2.20 5.11
N THR A 4 7.82 2.50 3.84
CA THR A 4 6.73 1.93 3.07
C THR A 4 7.24 1.31 1.78
N TRP A 5 6.54 0.29 1.32
CA TRP A 5 6.89 -0.47 0.12
C TRP A 5 5.61 -0.95 -0.54
N PHE A 6 5.64 -1.12 -1.84
CA PHE A 6 4.49 -1.64 -2.57
C PHE A 6 4.91 -2.75 -3.53
N PHE A 7 3.99 -3.61 -3.87
CA PHE A 7 4.18 -4.55 -4.97
C PHE A 7 2.85 -5.02 -5.53
N ASP A 8 2.85 -5.34 -6.84
CA ASP A 8 1.68 -5.85 -7.51
C ASP A 8 1.45 -7.31 -7.12
N GLY A 9 0.23 -7.64 -6.75
CA GLY A 9 -0.12 -9.00 -6.37
C GLY A 9 -1.61 -9.13 -6.12
N ASP A 10 -2.12 -10.35 -6.27
CA ASP A 10 -3.52 -10.67 -6.05
C ASP A 10 -3.85 -10.72 -4.56
N ARG A 11 -5.09 -10.44 -4.23
CA ARG A 11 -5.58 -10.45 -2.85
C ARG A 11 -5.35 -11.80 -2.15
N ASN A 12 -5.30 -12.89 -2.91
CA ASN A 12 -5.10 -14.23 -2.34
C ASN A 12 -3.73 -14.42 -1.67
N LEU A 13 -2.78 -13.51 -1.89
CA LEU A 13 -1.47 -13.54 -1.24
C LEU A 13 -1.46 -12.89 0.15
N PHE A 14 -2.56 -12.27 0.56
CA PHE A 14 -2.60 -11.44 1.77
C PHE A 14 -2.21 -12.21 3.03
N ASP A 15 -2.82 -13.38 3.27
CA ASP A 15 -2.54 -14.17 4.48
C ASP A 15 -1.08 -14.65 4.53
N GLU A 16 -0.55 -15.09 3.40
CA GLU A 16 0.86 -15.51 3.29
C GLU A 16 1.78 -14.31 3.56
N LEU A 17 1.45 -13.15 3.00
CA LEU A 17 2.24 -11.94 3.19
C LEU A 17 2.27 -11.52 4.66
N ILE A 18 1.14 -11.58 5.36
CA ILE A 18 1.08 -11.30 6.79
C ILE A 18 2.08 -12.19 7.55
N GLU A 19 2.08 -13.49 7.26
CA GLU A 19 2.97 -14.43 7.95
C GLU A 19 4.45 -14.14 7.64
N ILE A 20 4.75 -13.77 6.41
CA ILE A 20 6.13 -13.40 6.04
C ILE A 20 6.57 -12.15 6.80
N VAL A 21 5.75 -11.11 6.80
CA VAL A 21 6.10 -9.83 7.45
C VAL A 21 6.22 -10.00 8.96
N LYS A 22 5.38 -10.84 9.57
CA LYS A 22 5.45 -11.15 11.00
C LYS A 22 6.76 -11.85 11.40
N GLY A 23 7.43 -12.48 10.45
CA GLY A 23 8.70 -13.14 10.69
C GLY A 23 9.89 -12.18 10.85
N TYR A 24 9.70 -10.90 10.61
CA TYR A 24 10.75 -9.89 10.73
C TYR A 24 10.47 -8.96 11.92
N GLU A 25 11.53 -8.42 12.51
CA GLU A 25 11.44 -7.63 13.74
C GLU A 25 11.12 -6.18 13.46
N PHE A 26 9.86 -5.79 13.65
CA PHE A 26 9.39 -4.41 13.53
C PHE A 26 8.59 -4.02 14.77
N LYS A 27 8.51 -2.72 15.04
CA LYS A 27 7.71 -2.19 16.15
C LYS A 27 6.23 -2.22 15.81
N GLN A 28 5.88 -1.83 14.61
CA GLN A 28 4.50 -1.88 14.10
C GLN A 28 4.52 -2.28 12.64
N ARG A 29 3.45 -2.97 12.21
CA ARG A 29 3.29 -3.45 10.85
C ARG A 29 1.88 -3.17 10.37
N PHE A 30 1.77 -2.68 9.14
CA PHE A 30 0.49 -2.53 8.45
C PHE A 30 0.65 -3.04 7.03
N ILE A 31 -0.36 -3.77 6.56
CA ILE A 31 -0.41 -4.26 5.17
C ILE A 31 -1.81 -3.97 4.65
N SER A 32 -1.91 -3.33 3.50
CA SER A 32 -3.19 -3.11 2.84
C SER A 32 -3.18 -3.66 1.43
N HIS A 33 -4.35 -3.96 0.91
CA HIS A 33 -4.53 -4.37 -0.47
C HIS A 33 -5.52 -3.43 -1.15
N GLU A 34 -5.16 -2.96 -2.33
CA GLU A 34 -6.00 -2.11 -3.16
C GLU A 34 -6.18 -2.76 -4.53
N LYS A 35 -7.38 -2.66 -5.08
CA LYS A 35 -7.72 -3.29 -6.37
C LYS A 35 -7.44 -2.40 -7.56
N VAL A 36 -7.44 -1.09 -7.35
CA VAL A 36 -7.24 -0.10 -8.42
C VAL A 36 -6.14 0.87 -8.04
N ASN A 37 -5.49 1.43 -9.06
CA ASN A 37 -4.47 2.45 -8.85
C ASN A 37 -5.11 3.85 -8.74
N SER A 38 -4.27 4.89 -8.59
CA SER A 38 -4.73 6.27 -8.48
C SER A 38 -5.47 6.77 -9.72
N LYS A 39 -5.28 6.11 -10.86
CA LYS A 39 -5.95 6.45 -12.12
C LYS A 39 -7.26 5.68 -12.32
N GLY A 40 -7.65 4.84 -11.36
CA GLY A 40 -8.86 4.03 -11.47
C GLY A 40 -8.72 2.78 -12.33
N GLU A 41 -7.51 2.45 -12.75
CA GLU A 41 -7.25 1.24 -13.53
C GLU A 41 -7.15 0.03 -12.59
N VAL A 42 -7.61 -1.13 -13.05
CA VAL A 42 -7.52 -2.38 -12.28
C VAL A 42 -6.06 -2.77 -12.15
N LYS A 43 -5.52 -2.68 -10.95
CA LYS A 43 -4.12 -3.00 -10.65
C LYS A 43 -4.01 -3.46 -9.20
N PRO A 44 -4.32 -4.75 -8.91
CA PRO A 44 -4.21 -5.26 -7.54
C PRO A 44 -2.80 -5.11 -7.01
N HIS A 45 -2.66 -4.51 -5.83
CA HIS A 45 -1.34 -4.27 -5.25
C HIS A 45 -1.43 -4.18 -3.74
N PHE A 46 -0.28 -4.41 -3.08
CA PHE A 46 -0.14 -4.31 -1.64
C PHE A 46 0.70 -3.09 -1.27
N HIS A 47 0.36 -2.48 -0.15
CA HIS A 47 1.22 -1.52 0.54
C HIS A 47 1.63 -2.13 1.87
N ILE A 48 2.93 -2.01 2.20
CA ILE A 48 3.47 -2.44 3.48
C ILE A 48 4.06 -1.22 4.16
N LEU A 49 3.67 -1.00 5.42
CA LEU A 49 4.17 0.11 6.22
C LEU A 49 4.63 -0.45 7.56
N CYS A 50 5.89 -0.22 7.91
CA CYS A 50 6.46 -0.73 9.15
C CYS A 50 7.25 0.35 9.89
N GLU A 51 7.19 0.26 11.22
CA GLU A 51 8.04 1.05 12.11
C GLU A 51 9.21 0.20 12.59
N MET A 52 10.41 0.76 12.61
CA MET A 52 11.62 0.04 12.99
C MET A 52 12.67 0.97 13.58
N GLU A 53 13.55 0.39 14.40
CA GLU A 53 14.74 1.10 14.87
C GLU A 53 15.92 0.86 13.93
N ASN A 54 15.98 -0.34 13.35
CA ASN A 54 17.08 -0.77 12.49
C ASN A 54 16.52 -1.17 11.13
N VAL A 55 17.17 -0.71 10.07
CA VAL A 55 16.75 -0.95 8.70
C VAL A 55 17.07 -2.38 8.21
N LYS A 56 17.92 -3.13 8.93
CA LYS A 56 18.30 -4.48 8.51
C LYS A 56 17.12 -5.41 8.27
N PRO A 57 16.17 -5.57 9.21
CA PRO A 57 15.03 -6.46 8.95
C PRO A 57 14.20 -6.01 7.74
N TRP A 58 14.08 -4.70 7.52
CA TRP A 58 13.38 -4.18 6.36
C TRP A 58 14.06 -4.57 5.06
N ASN A 59 15.39 -4.40 4.99
CA ASN A 59 16.15 -4.77 3.80
C ASN A 59 16.08 -6.27 3.52
N SER A 60 16.17 -7.09 4.58
CA SER A 60 16.04 -8.54 4.46
C SER A 60 14.66 -8.96 3.98
N MET A 61 13.61 -8.34 4.52
CA MET A 61 12.23 -8.63 4.15
C MET A 61 11.96 -8.27 2.69
N THR A 62 12.35 -7.08 2.26
CA THR A 62 12.10 -6.65 0.88
C THR A 62 12.84 -7.52 -0.12
N ALA A 63 14.09 -7.91 0.18
CA ALA A 63 14.84 -8.85 -0.66
C ALA A 63 14.16 -10.22 -0.73
N HIS A 64 13.63 -10.70 0.40
CA HIS A 64 12.89 -11.96 0.48
C HIS A 64 11.62 -11.90 -0.40
N LEU A 65 10.86 -10.81 -0.29
CA LEU A 65 9.63 -10.63 -1.06
C LEU A 65 9.92 -10.55 -2.57
N ILE A 66 10.97 -9.84 -2.95
CA ILE A 66 11.40 -9.76 -4.36
C ILE A 66 11.70 -11.16 -4.89
N ARG A 67 12.38 -11.99 -4.11
CA ARG A 67 12.75 -13.34 -4.51
C ARG A 67 11.54 -14.28 -4.57
N ILE A 68 10.74 -14.34 -3.50
CA ILE A 68 9.65 -15.31 -3.40
C ILE A 68 8.52 -15.04 -4.38
N TYR A 69 8.23 -13.77 -4.67
CA TYR A 69 7.21 -13.37 -5.63
C TYR A 69 7.75 -13.08 -7.01
N LYS A 70 9.04 -13.32 -7.23
CA LYS A 70 9.71 -13.14 -8.53
C LYS A 70 9.45 -11.76 -9.12
N LEU A 71 9.58 -10.74 -8.31
CA LEU A 71 9.23 -9.38 -8.69
C LEU A 71 10.17 -8.78 -9.73
N LYS A 72 11.45 -9.15 -9.72
CA LYS A 72 12.40 -8.71 -10.76
C LYS A 72 12.03 -9.26 -12.14
N GLU A 73 11.70 -10.55 -12.18
CA GLU A 73 11.29 -11.22 -13.43
C GLU A 73 9.98 -10.64 -13.93
N LYS A 74 9.04 -10.41 -13.02
CA LYS A 74 7.75 -9.79 -13.34
C LYS A 74 7.92 -8.39 -13.92
N ASN A 75 8.80 -7.60 -13.32
CA ASN A 75 9.10 -6.25 -13.78
C ASN A 75 9.72 -6.26 -15.18
N LYS A 76 10.62 -7.19 -15.44
CA LYS A 76 11.22 -7.38 -16.77
C LYS A 76 10.16 -7.75 -17.81
N GLU A 77 9.27 -8.67 -17.47
CA GLU A 77 8.21 -9.11 -18.37
C GLU A 77 7.28 -7.95 -18.73
N LEU A 78 6.91 -7.12 -17.73
CA LEU A 78 6.05 -5.96 -17.95
C LEU A 78 6.70 -4.90 -18.85
N ASN A 79 8.03 -4.86 -18.89
CA ASN A 79 8.77 -3.85 -19.63
C ASN A 79 9.50 -4.38 -20.87
N LYS A 80 9.31 -5.64 -21.25
CA LYS A 80 10.04 -6.27 -22.35
C LYS A 80 9.91 -5.51 -23.68
N ASP A 81 8.77 -4.87 -23.91
CA ASP A 81 8.50 -4.11 -25.12
C ASP A 81 8.59 -2.61 -24.92
N HIS A 82 8.98 -2.18 -23.71
CA HIS A 82 9.07 -0.75 -23.40
C HIS A 82 10.32 -0.14 -24.01
N LYS A 83 10.13 0.98 -24.72
CA LYS A 83 11.23 1.75 -25.32
C LYS A 83 11.33 3.10 -24.63
N GLY A 84 12.54 3.52 -24.29
CA GLY A 84 12.78 4.79 -23.63
C GLY A 84 13.05 4.64 -22.14
N SER A 85 13.15 5.77 -21.44
CA SER A 85 13.36 5.80 -19.99
C SER A 85 12.02 5.64 -19.25
N GLY A 86 12.07 5.16 -18.01
CA GLY A 86 10.89 4.94 -17.19
C GLY A 86 10.40 3.51 -17.25
N GLY A 87 9.18 3.30 -17.70
CA GLY A 87 8.57 1.97 -17.72
C GLY A 87 7.69 1.72 -16.51
N TYR A 88 7.16 0.51 -16.41
CA TYR A 88 6.27 0.11 -15.33
C TYR A 88 7.06 -0.43 -14.15
N ARG A 89 6.60 -0.12 -12.95
CA ARG A 89 7.21 -0.62 -11.72
C ARG A 89 6.18 -1.45 -10.98
N CYS A 90 6.45 -2.75 -10.84
CA CYS A 90 5.55 -3.64 -10.11
C CYS A 90 5.92 -3.77 -8.65
N TYR A 91 6.98 -3.11 -8.20
CA TYR A 91 7.36 -3.05 -6.79
C TYR A 91 8.28 -1.85 -6.56
N GLY A 92 8.36 -1.42 -5.32
CA GLY A 92 9.30 -0.38 -4.95
C GLY A 92 9.01 0.25 -3.60
N ALA A 93 10.00 0.98 -3.09
CA ALA A 93 9.88 1.76 -1.88
C ALA A 93 9.60 3.22 -2.24
N SER A 94 9.03 3.97 -1.31
CA SER A 94 9.02 5.42 -1.44
C SER A 94 10.46 5.92 -1.30
N ASP A 95 10.79 7.02 -1.99
CA ASP A 95 12.14 7.58 -1.99
C ASP A 95 12.54 8.13 -0.63
N LYS A 96 11.58 8.41 0.24
CA LYS A 96 11.81 9.03 1.55
C LYS A 96 11.18 8.22 2.66
N ASP A 97 11.71 8.39 3.88
CA ASP A 97 11.08 7.86 5.07
C ASP A 97 9.69 8.50 5.25
N VAL A 98 8.78 7.76 5.85
CA VAL A 98 7.43 8.26 6.12
C VAL A 98 7.48 9.11 7.39
N TYR A 99 7.26 10.41 7.26
CA TYR A 99 7.29 11.33 8.40
C TYR A 99 5.91 11.55 9.03
N THR A 100 4.85 11.16 8.34
CA THR A 100 3.48 11.27 8.85
C THR A 100 2.80 9.90 8.81
N PRO A 101 3.22 8.96 9.68
CA PRO A 101 2.72 7.59 9.61
C PRO A 101 1.20 7.48 9.81
N ASP A 102 0.61 8.33 10.66
CA ASP A 102 -0.83 8.31 10.88
C ASP A 102 -1.61 8.65 9.61
N LYS A 103 -1.16 9.66 8.89
CA LYS A 103 -1.77 10.05 7.61
C LYS A 103 -1.60 8.97 6.57
N PHE A 104 -0.40 8.39 6.50
CA PHE A 104 -0.10 7.33 5.54
C PHE A 104 -0.92 6.08 5.83
N THR A 105 -1.06 5.71 7.11
CA THR A 105 -1.88 4.56 7.52
C THR A 105 -3.33 4.75 7.07
N ARG A 106 -3.89 5.94 7.27
CA ARG A 106 -5.23 6.26 6.79
C ARG A 106 -5.34 6.22 5.27
N TYR A 107 -4.31 6.69 4.59
CA TYR A 107 -4.25 6.66 3.12
C TYR A 107 -4.33 5.23 2.58
N ILE A 108 -3.53 4.31 3.13
CA ILE A 108 -3.52 2.92 2.65
C ILE A 108 -4.70 2.13 3.18
N ALA A 109 -5.44 2.63 4.17
CA ALA A 109 -6.64 2.00 4.71
C ALA A 109 -7.93 2.46 4.00
N LYS A 110 -7.85 3.34 3.02
CA LYS A 110 -9.01 3.98 2.39
C LYS A 110 -10.00 2.99 1.76
N ASP A 111 -9.53 1.83 1.29
CA ASP A 111 -10.40 0.79 0.72
C ASP A 111 -10.94 -0.17 1.79
N GLY A 112 -10.54 0.00 3.05
CA GLY A 112 -10.99 -0.83 4.15
C GLY A 112 -10.34 -2.20 4.26
N ASP A 113 -9.44 -2.54 3.36
CA ASP A 113 -8.77 -3.85 3.31
C ASP A 113 -7.34 -3.71 3.83
N ILE A 114 -7.21 -3.65 5.15
CA ILE A 114 -5.93 -3.46 5.82
C ILE A 114 -5.83 -4.38 7.04
N TRP A 115 -4.62 -4.89 7.25
CA TRP A 115 -4.23 -5.61 8.44
C TRP A 115 -3.16 -4.80 9.18
N GLY A 116 -3.20 -4.81 10.51
CA GLY A 116 -2.17 -4.20 11.34
C GLY A 116 -2.01 -4.98 12.64
N ASP A 117 -0.79 -4.99 13.18
CA ASP A 117 -0.51 -5.68 14.44
C ASP A 117 -0.74 -4.75 15.65
N ILE A 118 -1.89 -4.10 15.65
CA ILE A 118 -2.38 -3.24 16.72
C ILE A 118 -3.71 -3.80 17.24
N PRO A 119 -4.21 -3.36 18.39
CA PRO A 119 -5.50 -3.84 18.89
C PRO A 119 -6.61 -3.65 17.85
N ALA A 120 -7.49 -4.65 17.75
CA ALA A 120 -8.55 -4.67 16.74
C ALA A 120 -9.42 -3.41 16.77
N GLY A 121 -9.72 -2.88 17.96
CA GLY A 121 -10.52 -1.67 18.10
C GLY A 121 -9.84 -0.43 17.51
N GLU A 122 -8.51 -0.36 17.62
CA GLU A 122 -7.73 0.74 17.03
C GLU A 122 -7.69 0.63 15.52
N LEU A 123 -7.55 -0.58 15.00
CA LEU A 123 -7.55 -0.81 13.56
C LEU A 123 -8.91 -0.46 12.95
N GLU A 124 -9.99 -0.86 13.59
CA GLU A 124 -11.35 -0.51 13.15
C GLU A 124 -11.55 1.00 13.11
N LYS A 125 -11.02 1.71 14.09
CA LYS A 125 -11.09 3.17 14.15
C LYS A 125 -10.36 3.80 12.98
N ILE A 126 -9.17 3.30 12.64
CA ILE A 126 -8.38 3.79 11.50
C ILE A 126 -9.16 3.58 10.20
N ILE A 127 -9.73 2.40 10.01
CA ILE A 127 -10.53 2.08 8.82
C ILE A 127 -11.73 3.03 8.72
N LYS A 128 -12.41 3.22 9.83
CA LYS A 128 -13.60 4.08 9.89
C LYS A 128 -13.27 5.53 9.53
N GLU A 129 -12.17 6.06 10.06
CA GLU A 129 -11.71 7.41 9.77
C GLU A 129 -11.28 7.54 8.29
N ALA A 130 -10.61 6.54 7.76
CA ALA A 130 -10.15 6.53 6.37
C ALA A 130 -11.32 6.50 5.39
N THR A 131 -12.29 5.63 5.61
CA THR A 131 -13.46 5.50 4.73
C THR A 131 -14.38 6.71 4.85
N LYS A 132 -14.52 7.26 6.05
CA LYS A 132 -15.31 8.48 6.25
C LYS A 132 -14.74 9.67 5.47
N LYS A 133 -13.42 9.85 5.50
CA LYS A 133 -12.76 10.92 4.76
C LYS A 133 -12.96 10.78 3.26
N GLU A 134 -12.88 9.56 2.75
CA GLU A 134 -13.10 9.29 1.35
C GLU A 134 -14.54 9.59 0.96
N ASP A 135 -15.51 9.19 1.78
CA ASP A 135 -16.93 9.48 1.56
C ASP A 135 -17.20 10.98 1.59
N ASP A 136 -16.66 11.70 2.56
CA ASP A 136 -16.81 13.16 2.65
C ASP A 136 -16.23 13.86 1.43
N ARG A 137 -15.07 13.41 0.96
CA ARG A 137 -14.44 13.96 -0.24
C ARG A 137 -15.28 13.70 -1.48
N ASN A 138 -15.78 12.50 -1.66
CA ASN A 138 -16.63 12.14 -2.78
C ASN A 138 -17.92 12.94 -2.76
N TRP A 139 -18.50 13.15 -1.59
CA TRP A 139 -19.68 13.99 -1.43
C TRP A 139 -19.42 15.43 -1.86
N ASN A 140 -18.31 16.01 -1.43
CA ASN A 140 -17.92 17.36 -1.80
C ASN A 140 -17.68 17.50 -3.30
N GLU A 141 -17.05 16.52 -3.92
CA GLU A 141 -16.84 16.49 -5.37
C GLU A 141 -18.16 16.45 -6.11
N LYS A 142 -19.08 15.59 -5.68
CA LYS A 142 -20.42 15.48 -6.28
C LYS A 142 -21.19 16.79 -6.13
N LEU A 143 -21.08 17.44 -4.99
CA LEU A 143 -21.75 18.70 -4.73
C LEU A 143 -21.18 19.81 -5.62
N CYS A 144 -19.86 19.87 -5.78
CA CYS A 144 -19.22 20.84 -6.67
C CYS A 144 -19.65 20.66 -8.12
N VAL A 145 -19.68 19.42 -8.57
CA VAL A 145 -20.14 19.08 -9.92
C VAL A 145 -21.61 19.50 -10.08
N ALA A 146 -22.43 19.21 -9.06
CA ALA A 146 -23.85 19.58 -9.07
C ALA A 146 -24.05 21.10 -9.14
N ILE A 147 -23.20 21.88 -8.51
CA ILE A 147 -23.29 23.33 -8.52
C ILE A 147 -22.74 23.93 -9.83
N SER A 148 -21.61 23.41 -10.33
CA SER A 148 -20.93 24.00 -11.48
C SER A 148 -21.47 23.54 -12.82
N GLU A 149 -21.87 22.31 -12.95
CA GLU A 149 -22.42 21.85 -14.19
C GLU A 149 -23.78 21.30 -13.95
N LYS A 150 -24.17 21.37 -12.84
CA LYS A 150 -24.91 20.75 -12.17
C LYS A 150 -25.26 20.00 -12.60
N SER A 151 -24.34 19.89 -12.49
CA SER A 151 -23.99 18.86 -12.53
C SER A 151 -23.58 18.13 -12.16
#